data_8d403d4894015b5568e9cd17f858bf6f
#
_entry.id   8d403d4894015b5568e9cd17f858bf6f
#
_cell.length_a   1.000
_cell.length_b   1.000
_cell.length_c   1.000
_cell.angle_alpha   90.00
_cell.angle_beta   90.00
_cell.angle_gamma   90.00
#
_symmetry.space_group_name_H-M   'P 1'
#
loop_
_entity.id
_entity.type
_entity.pdbx_description
1 polymer ?
#
loop_
_entity_poly.entity_id
_entity_poly.type
_entity_poly.pdbx_seq_one_letter_code
_entity_poly.pdbx_strand_id
1 'polypeptide(L)'
;SYEKPIDQSLSDLEKFEMGAFNAPNAPPFELQEGYFLKRQASVFKRMLRTSMDVVSQVNQAHAHTPAAPYFQDLREYLENLFFYADELSEGVNSLLSLHISLSSQKTNEASHRTNEVMRVLTVFSVFFLPLNFIASIYGMNFEFMPELKSPYGYPLTLVAMVTVALSIFTWFRRRGWLK
;
A
#
# COMPACT_ATOMS: atom_id res chain seq x y z
N SER A 1 23.55 7.05 -31.36
CA SER A 1 22.10 7.08 -31.56
C SER A 1 21.42 6.83 -30.23
N TYR A 2 20.55 7.71 -29.77
CA TYR A 2 19.79 7.63 -28.51
C TYR A 2 18.51 6.79 -28.67
N GLU A 3 18.11 6.49 -29.91
CA GLU A 3 16.86 5.82 -30.27
C GLU A 3 16.79 4.38 -29.73
N LYS A 4 17.79 3.56 -30.03
CA LYS A 4 17.84 2.17 -29.56
C LYS A 4 17.72 2.00 -28.02
N PRO A 5 18.47 2.77 -27.22
CA PRO A 5 18.32 2.70 -25.76
C PRO A 5 16.94 3.15 -25.25
N ILE A 6 16.29 4.12 -25.91
CA ILE A 6 14.94 4.57 -25.53
C ILE A 6 13.92 3.52 -25.88
N ASP A 7 13.97 2.93 -27.10
CA ASP A 7 13.08 1.85 -27.52
C ASP A 7 13.19 0.63 -26.60
N GLN A 8 14.41 0.27 -26.19
CA GLN A 8 14.63 -0.81 -25.25
C GLN A 8 14.02 -0.50 -23.88
N SER A 9 14.17 0.73 -23.40
CA SER A 9 13.60 1.16 -22.13
C SER A 9 12.07 1.21 -22.16
N LEU A 10 11.45 1.54 -23.30
CA LEU A 10 10.01 1.47 -23.50
C LEU A 10 9.51 0.01 -23.48
N SER A 11 10.21 -0.91 -24.15
CA SER A 11 9.88 -2.33 -24.09
C SER A 11 10.01 -2.91 -22.67
N ASP A 12 10.99 -2.45 -21.91
CA ASP A 12 11.16 -2.85 -20.51
C ASP A 12 10.08 -2.24 -19.61
N LEU A 13 9.58 -1.04 -19.92
CA LEU A 13 8.43 -0.43 -19.27
C LEU A 13 7.16 -1.25 -19.49
N GLU A 14 6.90 -1.72 -20.72
CA GLU A 14 5.74 -2.58 -21.01
C GLU A 14 5.79 -3.90 -20.22
N LYS A 15 6.96 -4.53 -20.12
CA LYS A 15 7.14 -5.74 -19.30
C LYS A 15 6.90 -5.45 -17.82
N PHE A 16 7.39 -4.31 -17.34
CA PHE A 16 7.21 -3.85 -15.97
C PHE A 16 5.74 -3.57 -15.67
N GLU A 17 5.02 -2.99 -16.62
CA GLU A 17 3.57 -2.76 -16.52
C GLU A 17 2.80 -4.09 -16.43
N MET A 18 3.10 -5.04 -17.31
CA MET A 18 2.49 -6.39 -17.26
C MET A 18 2.74 -7.09 -15.93
N GLY A 19 3.95 -6.95 -15.36
CA GLY A 19 4.29 -7.47 -14.04
C GLY A 19 3.51 -6.81 -12.90
N ALA A 20 3.31 -5.49 -12.97
CA ALA A 20 2.57 -4.72 -11.96
C ALA A 20 1.09 -5.14 -11.89
N PHE A 21 0.49 -5.51 -13.01
CA PHE A 21 -0.91 -5.99 -13.11
C PHE A 21 -1.08 -7.50 -12.92
N ASN A 22 -0.03 -8.24 -12.54
CA ASN A 22 -0.05 -9.71 -12.40
C ASN A 22 -0.62 -10.42 -13.65
N ALA A 23 -0.28 -9.95 -14.85
CA ALA A 23 -0.71 -10.57 -16.08
C ALA A 23 -0.23 -12.04 -16.16
N PRO A 24 -1.01 -12.97 -16.75
CA PRO A 24 -0.59 -14.36 -16.93
C PRO A 24 0.76 -14.41 -17.68
N ASN A 25 1.75 -15.08 -17.11
CA ASN A 25 3.11 -15.19 -17.62
C ASN A 25 3.97 -13.90 -17.56
N ALA A 26 3.54 -12.87 -16.84
CA ALA A 26 4.39 -11.71 -16.61
C ALA A 26 5.52 -12.03 -15.60
N PRO A 27 6.72 -11.45 -15.79
CA PRO A 27 7.76 -11.55 -14.78
C PRO A 27 7.29 -10.91 -13.45
N PRO A 28 7.80 -11.38 -12.30
CA PRO A 28 7.45 -10.76 -11.03
C PRO A 28 7.87 -9.29 -11.03
N PHE A 29 6.99 -8.43 -10.52
CA PHE A 29 7.28 -7.01 -10.37
C PHE A 29 8.37 -6.79 -9.32
N GLU A 30 9.55 -6.33 -9.76
CA GLU A 30 10.63 -5.95 -8.86
C GLU A 30 10.74 -4.42 -8.77
N LEU A 31 10.58 -3.89 -7.55
CA LEU A 31 10.65 -2.46 -7.29
C LEU A 31 12.00 -1.84 -7.68
N GLN A 32 13.08 -2.63 -7.60
CA GLN A 32 14.43 -2.20 -8.00
C GLN A 32 14.53 -1.92 -9.50
N GLU A 33 13.89 -2.74 -10.34
CA GLU A 33 13.86 -2.54 -11.79
C GLU A 33 13.15 -1.23 -12.15
N GLY A 34 12.02 -0.93 -11.47
CA GLY A 34 11.31 0.33 -11.65
C GLY A 34 12.18 1.55 -11.30
N TYR A 35 12.93 1.49 -10.22
CA TYR A 35 13.86 2.57 -9.87
C TYR A 35 15.03 2.68 -10.85
N PHE A 36 15.49 1.58 -11.41
CA PHE A 36 16.51 1.58 -12.43
C PHE A 36 16.02 2.24 -13.73
N LEU A 37 14.83 1.88 -14.22
CA LEU A 37 14.19 2.52 -15.37
C LEU A 37 13.96 4.02 -15.13
N LYS A 38 13.50 4.42 -13.95
CA LYS A 38 13.36 5.82 -13.58
C LYS A 38 14.69 6.57 -13.68
N ARG A 39 15.78 5.97 -13.20
CA ARG A 39 17.10 6.57 -13.27
C ARG A 39 17.58 6.70 -14.73
N GLN A 40 17.36 5.67 -15.57
CA GLN A 40 17.68 5.72 -16.99
C GLN A 40 16.91 6.84 -17.69
N ALA A 41 15.60 6.91 -17.52
CA ALA A 41 14.75 7.97 -18.08
C ALA A 41 15.24 9.37 -17.68
N SER A 42 15.59 9.57 -16.42
CA SER A 42 16.13 10.84 -15.92
C SER A 42 17.48 11.21 -16.55
N VAL A 43 18.34 10.24 -16.78
CA VAL A 43 19.62 10.44 -17.48
C VAL A 43 19.37 10.81 -18.92
N PHE A 44 18.50 10.10 -19.65
CA PHE A 44 18.13 10.42 -21.03
C PHE A 44 17.57 11.85 -21.14
N LYS A 45 16.62 12.23 -20.32
CA LYS A 45 16.06 13.58 -20.30
C LYS A 45 17.15 14.65 -20.14
N ARG A 46 18.06 14.45 -19.19
CA ARG A 46 19.15 15.43 -18.95
C ARG A 46 20.11 15.51 -20.14
N MET A 47 20.49 14.36 -20.71
CA MET A 47 21.39 14.33 -21.88
C MET A 47 20.75 14.99 -23.11
N LEU A 48 19.49 14.66 -23.39
CA LEU A 48 18.75 15.23 -24.50
C LEU A 48 18.57 16.74 -24.34
N ARG A 49 18.23 17.24 -23.16
CA ARG A 49 18.14 18.66 -22.87
C ARG A 49 19.46 19.38 -23.15
N THR A 50 20.57 18.85 -22.66
CA THR A 50 21.89 19.44 -22.91
C THR A 50 22.23 19.42 -24.40
N SER A 51 21.88 18.34 -25.12
CA SER A 51 22.10 18.26 -26.57
C SER A 51 21.27 19.29 -27.33
N MET A 52 20.01 19.49 -26.95
CA MET A 52 19.13 20.51 -27.53
C MET A 52 19.68 21.94 -27.31
N ASP A 53 20.19 22.20 -26.10
CA ASP A 53 20.80 23.52 -25.79
C ASP A 53 22.02 23.77 -26.68
N VAL A 54 22.88 22.77 -26.88
CA VAL A 54 24.06 22.88 -27.79
C VAL A 54 23.62 23.09 -29.22
N VAL A 55 22.67 22.29 -29.73
CA VAL A 55 22.16 22.44 -31.10
C VAL A 55 21.52 23.79 -31.32
N SER A 56 20.78 24.31 -30.34
CA SER A 56 20.18 25.65 -30.38
C SER A 56 21.24 26.76 -30.48
N GLN A 57 22.32 26.70 -29.71
CA GLN A 57 23.43 27.64 -29.77
C GLN A 57 24.14 27.58 -31.10
N VAL A 58 24.40 26.36 -31.63
CA VAL A 58 25.03 26.18 -32.95
C VAL A 58 24.13 26.73 -34.07
N ASN A 59 22.83 26.49 -34.01
CA ASN A 59 21.87 26.99 -34.99
C ASN A 59 21.83 28.54 -34.99
N GLN A 60 21.85 29.17 -33.81
CA GLN A 60 21.92 30.63 -33.70
C GLN A 60 23.20 31.19 -34.33
N ALA A 61 24.34 30.54 -34.09
CA ALA A 61 25.62 30.95 -34.65
C ALA A 61 25.70 30.81 -36.19
N HIS A 62 24.93 29.87 -36.77
CA HIS A 62 24.95 29.51 -38.18
C HIS A 62 23.63 29.83 -38.92
N ALA A 63 22.79 30.69 -38.34
CA ALA A 63 21.44 31.01 -38.86
C ALA A 63 21.41 31.53 -40.31
N HIS A 64 22.51 32.10 -40.78
CA HIS A 64 22.62 32.65 -42.15
C HIS A 64 23.42 31.74 -43.09
N THR A 65 23.70 30.50 -42.69
CA THR A 65 24.44 29.55 -43.51
C THR A 65 23.51 28.53 -44.18
N PRO A 66 23.92 27.89 -45.29
CA PRO A 66 23.12 26.80 -45.88
C PRO A 66 22.91 25.57 -44.99
N ALA A 67 23.59 25.53 -43.85
CA ALA A 67 23.48 24.45 -42.87
C ALA A 67 22.32 24.67 -41.85
N ALA A 68 21.72 25.85 -41.78
CA ALA A 68 20.66 26.16 -40.83
C ALA A 68 19.48 25.15 -40.86
N PRO A 69 18.94 24.71 -42.02
CA PRO A 69 17.87 23.73 -42.06
C PRO A 69 18.24 22.40 -41.38
N TYR A 70 19.47 21.93 -41.54
CA TYR A 70 19.92 20.67 -40.93
C TYR A 70 19.98 20.75 -39.39
N PHE A 71 20.31 21.89 -38.82
CA PHE A 71 20.28 22.09 -37.38
C PHE A 71 18.84 22.19 -36.85
N GLN A 72 17.92 22.68 -37.64
CA GLN A 72 16.50 22.71 -37.31
C GLN A 72 15.92 21.27 -37.28
N ASP A 73 16.19 20.48 -38.32
CA ASP A 73 15.77 19.06 -38.37
C ASP A 73 16.35 18.27 -37.20
N LEU A 74 17.62 18.49 -36.87
CA LEU A 74 18.28 17.85 -35.74
C LEU A 74 17.60 18.25 -34.41
N ARG A 75 17.22 19.51 -34.26
CA ARG A 75 16.51 19.99 -33.08
C ARG A 75 15.14 19.32 -32.95
N GLU A 76 14.36 19.27 -34.02
CA GLU A 76 13.05 18.59 -34.03
C GLU A 76 13.19 17.11 -33.70
N TYR A 77 14.23 16.44 -34.21
CA TYR A 77 14.51 15.05 -33.86
C TYR A 77 14.83 14.87 -32.36
N LEU A 78 15.64 15.77 -31.78
CA LEU A 78 15.95 15.73 -30.36
C LEU A 78 14.73 16.06 -29.49
N GLU A 79 13.85 16.95 -29.90
CA GLU A 79 12.58 17.27 -29.24
C GLU A 79 11.66 16.03 -29.20
N ASN A 80 11.56 15.29 -30.30
CA ASN A 80 10.80 14.03 -30.33
C ASN A 80 11.39 12.98 -29.38
N LEU A 81 12.71 12.79 -29.38
CA LEU A 81 13.35 11.87 -28.42
C LEU A 81 13.16 12.30 -26.97
N PHE A 82 13.19 13.60 -26.69
CA PHE A 82 12.91 14.15 -25.36
C PHE A 82 11.48 13.84 -24.93
N PHE A 83 10.51 13.94 -25.84
CA PHE A 83 9.12 13.60 -25.56
C PHE A 83 8.99 12.11 -25.16
N TYR A 84 9.61 11.18 -25.88
CA TYR A 84 9.61 9.76 -25.52
C TYR A 84 10.29 9.50 -24.16
N ALA A 85 11.39 10.18 -23.87
CA ALA A 85 12.07 10.05 -22.59
C ALA A 85 11.23 10.64 -21.43
N ASP A 86 10.43 11.65 -21.70
CA ASP A 86 9.48 12.22 -20.74
C ASP A 86 8.31 11.26 -20.48
N GLU A 87 7.71 10.73 -21.51
CA GLU A 87 6.67 9.72 -21.46
C GLU A 87 7.13 8.48 -20.67
N LEU A 88 8.33 7.97 -20.93
CA LEU A 88 8.95 6.90 -20.16
C LEU A 88 9.07 7.25 -18.67
N SER A 89 9.53 8.47 -18.37
CA SER A 89 9.67 8.93 -16.98
C SER A 89 8.33 9.03 -16.25
N GLU A 90 7.29 9.53 -16.91
CA GLU A 90 5.94 9.64 -16.35
C GLU A 90 5.29 8.26 -16.19
N GLY A 91 5.43 7.37 -17.18
CA GLY A 91 4.95 6.00 -17.12
C GLY A 91 5.53 5.25 -15.93
N VAL A 92 6.84 5.27 -15.76
CA VAL A 92 7.52 4.64 -14.61
C VAL A 92 7.03 5.21 -13.29
N ASN A 93 6.89 6.53 -13.16
CA ASN A 93 6.39 7.16 -11.93
C ASN A 93 4.95 6.73 -11.61
N SER A 94 4.09 6.66 -12.62
CA SER A 94 2.70 6.21 -12.49
C SER A 94 2.62 4.76 -12.02
N LEU A 95 3.41 3.86 -12.61
CA LEU A 95 3.45 2.46 -12.22
C LEU A 95 4.00 2.25 -10.80
N LEU A 96 5.05 2.97 -10.42
CA LEU A 96 5.57 2.93 -9.05
C LEU A 96 4.52 3.41 -8.04
N SER A 97 3.81 4.49 -8.35
CA SER A 97 2.73 5.04 -7.51
C SER A 97 1.57 4.05 -7.38
N LEU A 98 1.17 3.42 -8.48
CA LEU A 98 0.15 2.38 -8.51
C LEU A 98 0.55 1.18 -7.65
N HIS A 99 1.79 0.70 -7.79
CA HIS A 99 2.29 -0.44 -7.01
C HIS A 99 2.26 -0.13 -5.50
N ILE A 100 2.71 1.06 -5.09
CA ILE A 100 2.67 1.50 -3.69
C ILE A 100 1.22 1.54 -3.19
N SER A 101 0.29 2.05 -4.00
CA SER A 101 -1.14 2.11 -3.66
C SER A 101 -1.75 0.72 -3.48
N LEU A 102 -1.48 -0.21 -4.40
CA LEU A 102 -1.95 -1.60 -4.33
C LEU A 102 -1.34 -2.35 -3.13
N SER A 103 -0.06 -2.13 -2.83
CA SER A 103 0.61 -2.71 -1.66
C SER A 103 0.01 -2.17 -0.36
N SER A 104 -0.26 -0.87 -0.30
CA SER A 104 -0.93 -0.23 0.84
C SER A 104 -2.35 -0.76 1.03
N GLN A 105 -3.11 -0.95 -0.06
CA GLN A 105 -4.44 -1.55 0.00
C GLN A 105 -4.39 -2.97 0.58
N LYS A 106 -3.49 -3.84 0.09
CA LYS A 106 -3.31 -5.20 0.63
C LYS A 106 -2.97 -5.20 2.12
N THR A 107 -2.10 -4.28 2.54
CA THR A 107 -1.73 -4.12 3.96
C THR A 107 -2.92 -3.68 4.80
N ASN A 108 -3.73 -2.74 4.29
CA ASN A 108 -4.94 -2.29 4.95
C ASN A 108 -5.97 -3.41 5.08
N GLU A 109 -6.20 -4.21 4.03
CA GLU A 109 -7.09 -5.37 4.07
C GLU A 109 -6.64 -6.41 5.10
N ALA A 110 -5.33 -6.73 5.15
CA ALA A 110 -4.78 -7.62 6.16
C ALA A 110 -4.96 -7.06 7.58
N SER A 111 -4.73 -5.76 7.76
CA SER A 111 -4.96 -5.06 9.03
C SER A 111 -6.43 -5.09 9.44
N HIS A 112 -7.35 -4.87 8.50
CA HIS A 112 -8.79 -4.98 8.78
C HIS A 112 -9.18 -6.38 9.25
N ARG A 113 -8.71 -7.43 8.58
CA ARG A 113 -8.96 -8.83 9.01
C ARG A 113 -8.41 -9.11 10.41
N THR A 114 -7.18 -8.65 10.69
CA THR A 114 -6.57 -8.80 12.01
C THR A 114 -7.39 -8.08 13.08
N ASN A 115 -7.84 -6.85 12.79
CA ASN A 115 -8.68 -6.08 13.70
C ASN A 115 -10.05 -6.74 13.94
N GLU A 116 -10.65 -7.41 12.95
CA GLU A 116 -11.88 -8.18 13.14
C GLU A 116 -11.66 -9.37 14.08
N VAL A 117 -10.60 -10.14 13.86
CA VAL A 117 -10.25 -11.26 14.75
C VAL A 117 -10.00 -10.77 16.18
N MET A 118 -9.22 -9.70 16.32
CA MET A 118 -8.94 -9.08 17.62
C MET A 118 -10.22 -8.57 18.29
N ARG A 119 -11.16 -8.01 17.54
CA ARG A 119 -12.48 -7.57 18.07
C ARG A 119 -13.27 -8.73 18.61
N VAL A 120 -13.37 -9.83 17.85
CA VAL A 120 -14.09 -11.05 18.31
C VAL A 120 -13.44 -11.60 19.57
N LEU A 121 -12.11 -11.75 19.59
CA LEU A 121 -11.37 -12.24 20.74
C LEU A 121 -11.56 -11.33 21.97
N THR A 122 -11.53 -10.01 21.76
CA THR A 122 -11.74 -9.02 22.83
C THR A 122 -13.15 -9.15 23.42
N VAL A 123 -14.18 -9.25 22.56
CA VAL A 123 -15.57 -9.44 23.02
C VAL A 123 -15.68 -10.71 23.84
N PHE A 124 -15.16 -11.82 23.34
CA PHE A 124 -15.13 -13.09 24.08
C PHE A 124 -14.44 -12.93 25.45
N SER A 125 -13.26 -12.37 25.47
CA SER A 125 -12.48 -12.23 26.72
C SER A 125 -13.20 -11.36 27.74
N VAL A 126 -13.77 -10.21 27.31
CA VAL A 126 -14.47 -9.30 28.21
C VAL A 126 -15.74 -9.92 28.79
N PHE A 127 -16.43 -10.80 28.06
CA PHE A 127 -17.57 -11.55 28.58
C PHE A 127 -17.16 -12.64 29.56
N PHE A 128 -16.20 -13.48 29.17
CA PHE A 128 -15.88 -14.68 29.94
C PHE A 128 -14.99 -14.41 31.15
N LEU A 129 -14.13 -13.43 31.11
CA LEU A 129 -13.16 -13.18 32.17
C LEU A 129 -13.84 -12.85 33.52
N PRO A 130 -14.80 -11.91 33.61
CA PRO A 130 -15.49 -11.61 34.89
C PRO A 130 -16.39 -12.78 35.31
N LEU A 131 -17.05 -13.46 34.37
CA LEU A 131 -17.90 -14.62 34.70
C LEU A 131 -17.07 -15.77 35.26
N ASN A 132 -15.93 -16.05 34.60
CA ASN A 132 -15.01 -17.08 35.06
C ASN A 132 -14.38 -16.73 36.43
N PHE A 133 -14.08 -15.45 36.66
CA PHE A 133 -13.57 -14.98 37.94
C PHE A 133 -14.60 -15.27 39.07
N ILE A 134 -15.88 -14.91 38.87
CA ILE A 134 -16.95 -15.20 39.81
C ILE A 134 -17.07 -16.72 40.06
N ALA A 135 -17.13 -17.50 38.98
CA ALA A 135 -17.24 -18.96 39.08
C ALA A 135 -16.03 -19.58 39.80
N SER A 136 -14.83 -19.06 39.58
CA SER A 136 -13.61 -19.53 40.24
C SER A 136 -13.59 -19.29 41.72
N ILE A 137 -14.09 -18.13 42.19
CA ILE A 137 -14.21 -17.84 43.63
C ILE A 137 -15.11 -18.89 44.31
N TYR A 138 -16.25 -19.18 43.74
CA TYR A 138 -17.18 -20.22 44.29
C TYR A 138 -16.71 -21.67 44.07
N GLY A 139 -15.74 -21.88 43.18
CA GLY A 139 -15.08 -23.15 42.97
C GLY A 139 -13.87 -23.41 43.88
N MET A 140 -13.48 -22.43 44.72
CA MET A 140 -12.40 -22.59 45.70
C MET A 140 -12.83 -23.42 46.89
N ASN A 141 -11.96 -24.32 47.37
CA ASN A 141 -12.21 -25.19 48.53
C ASN A 141 -11.77 -24.48 49.84
N PHE A 142 -12.39 -23.38 50.17
CA PHE A 142 -12.19 -22.76 51.48
C PHE A 142 -13.04 -23.40 52.53
N GLU A 143 -12.44 -23.66 53.72
CA GLU A 143 -13.13 -24.30 54.84
C GLU A 143 -14.29 -23.44 55.42
N PHE A 144 -14.21 -22.10 55.26
CA PHE A 144 -15.17 -21.16 55.75
C PHE A 144 -15.70 -20.22 54.63
N MET A 145 -16.77 -20.69 53.97
CA MET A 145 -17.55 -19.90 52.99
C MET A 145 -19.01 -19.86 53.43
N PRO A 146 -19.44 -18.79 54.15
CA PRO A 146 -20.79 -18.70 54.68
C PRO A 146 -21.86 -18.62 53.57
N GLU A 147 -21.49 -18.12 52.38
CA GLU A 147 -22.38 -17.97 51.24
C GLU A 147 -22.81 -19.34 50.67
N LEU A 148 -21.96 -20.37 50.73
CA LEU A 148 -22.28 -21.72 50.27
C LEU A 148 -23.28 -22.46 51.18
N LYS A 149 -23.38 -22.06 52.42
CA LYS A 149 -24.35 -22.61 53.41
C LYS A 149 -25.71 -21.97 53.32
N SER A 150 -25.85 -20.82 52.62
CA SER A 150 -27.09 -20.12 52.43
C SER A 150 -27.92 -20.72 51.29
N PRO A 151 -29.23 -21.00 51.47
CA PRO A 151 -30.09 -21.48 50.38
C PRO A 151 -30.20 -20.45 49.21
N TYR A 152 -29.88 -19.18 49.46
CA TYR A 152 -29.89 -18.12 48.47
C TYR A 152 -28.53 -17.88 47.79
N GLY A 153 -27.46 -18.52 48.24
CA GLY A 153 -26.11 -18.31 47.72
C GLY A 153 -26.01 -18.60 46.22
N TYR A 154 -26.47 -19.80 45.80
CA TYR A 154 -26.45 -20.18 44.40
C TYR A 154 -27.31 -19.30 43.48
N PRO A 155 -28.63 -19.04 43.77
CA PRO A 155 -29.43 -18.17 42.92
C PRO A 155 -28.91 -16.74 42.87
N LEU A 156 -28.38 -16.21 43.98
CA LEU A 156 -27.80 -14.85 44.00
C LEU A 156 -26.57 -14.73 43.11
N THR A 157 -25.69 -15.72 43.12
CA THR A 157 -24.52 -15.77 42.25
C THR A 157 -24.90 -15.82 40.77
N LEU A 158 -25.92 -16.61 40.42
CA LEU A 158 -26.43 -16.64 39.05
C LEU A 158 -27.00 -15.29 38.61
N VAL A 159 -27.78 -14.63 39.47
CA VAL A 159 -28.31 -13.29 39.20
C VAL A 159 -27.18 -12.30 39.01
N ALA A 160 -26.13 -12.33 39.84
CA ALA A 160 -24.96 -11.48 39.70
C ALA A 160 -24.25 -11.69 38.37
N MET A 161 -24.01 -12.96 37.97
CA MET A 161 -23.40 -13.28 36.69
C MET A 161 -24.21 -12.79 35.49
N VAL A 162 -25.54 -12.98 35.51
CA VAL A 162 -26.46 -12.47 34.48
C VAL A 162 -26.43 -10.95 34.43
N THR A 163 -26.40 -10.28 35.57
CA THR A 163 -26.33 -8.81 35.62
C THR A 163 -25.03 -8.29 35.03
N VAL A 164 -23.91 -8.91 35.34
CA VAL A 164 -22.60 -8.58 34.74
C VAL A 164 -22.63 -8.81 33.24
N ALA A 165 -23.13 -9.93 32.78
CA ALA A 165 -23.23 -10.26 31.35
C ALA A 165 -24.12 -9.25 30.60
N LEU A 166 -25.28 -8.89 31.15
CA LEU A 166 -26.18 -7.90 30.56
C LEU A 166 -25.57 -6.49 30.57
N SER A 167 -24.83 -6.12 31.59
CA SER A 167 -24.13 -4.83 31.66
C SER A 167 -23.07 -4.73 30.57
N ILE A 168 -22.28 -5.78 30.38
CA ILE A 168 -21.26 -5.85 29.33
C ILE A 168 -21.95 -5.82 27.97
N PHE A 169 -23.00 -6.59 27.76
CA PHE A 169 -23.76 -6.62 26.50
C PHE A 169 -24.30 -5.26 26.13
N THR A 170 -24.95 -4.57 27.05
CA THR A 170 -25.51 -3.23 26.83
C THR A 170 -24.43 -2.19 26.56
N TRP A 171 -23.28 -2.30 27.20
CA TRP A 171 -22.13 -1.44 26.95
C TRP A 171 -21.57 -1.64 25.55
N PHE A 172 -21.33 -2.88 25.09
CA PHE A 172 -20.85 -3.17 23.73
C PHE A 172 -21.86 -2.72 22.67
N ARG A 173 -23.17 -2.96 22.91
CA ARG A 173 -24.24 -2.52 22.00
C ARG A 173 -24.25 -1.00 21.84
N ARG A 174 -24.13 -0.25 22.96
CA ARG A 174 -24.07 1.22 22.91
C ARG A 174 -22.83 1.75 22.20
N ARG A 175 -21.73 1.04 22.24
CA ARG A 175 -20.49 1.37 21.54
C ARG A 175 -20.47 0.95 20.06
N GLY A 176 -21.52 0.26 19.59
CA GLY A 176 -21.61 -0.21 18.20
C GLY A 176 -20.66 -1.37 17.86
N TRP A 177 -20.14 -2.08 18.86
CA TRP A 177 -19.26 -3.22 18.68
C TRP A 177 -20.00 -4.51 18.32
N LEU A 178 -21.27 -4.60 18.73
CA LEU A 178 -22.21 -5.66 18.36
C LEU A 178 -23.22 -5.03 17.39
N LYS A 179 -23.05 -5.31 16.12
CA LYS A 179 -24.06 -5.07 15.09
C LYS A 179 -24.97 -6.27 14.97
#